data_c77058479c59acca1ac9f2cf4a1eafdd
#
_entry.id   c77058479c59acca1ac9f2cf4a1eafdd
#
_cell.length_a   1.000
_cell.length_b   1.000
_cell.length_c   1.000
_cell.angle_alpha   90.00
_cell.angle_beta   90.00
_cell.angle_gamma   90.00
#
_symmetry.space_group_name_H-M   'P 1'
#
loop_
_entity.id
_entity.type
_entity.pdbx_description
1 polymer ?
#
loop_
_entity_poly.entity_id
_entity_poly.type
_entity_poly.pdbx_seq_one_letter_code
_entity_poly.pdbx_strand_id
1 'polypeptide(L)'
;MTREIVAEFKLGAAQITTFYARLERLRLIDWRPGNRARLRVPKHYVWRAGGPLRKAYGLRVVTEFMRSRFDAPHDAFHFEAQELSSESAVVVKRRLERFAAEINELVEIDASVPAKKRVTLGVLLACRPWNISIVHALRADADTAKTPSTYSAGTDPRPRTARA
;
A
#
# COMPACT_ATOMS: atom_id res chain seq x y z
N MET A 1 0.95 -5.71 25.03
CA MET A 1 1.22 -5.93 23.59
C MET A 1 0.58 -7.20 23.06
N THR A 2 0.94 -8.45 23.46
CA THR A 2 0.25 -9.64 22.92
C THR A 2 -1.22 -9.71 23.28
N ARG A 3 -1.61 -9.35 24.50
CA ARG A 3 -3.02 -9.29 24.93
C ARG A 3 -3.82 -8.22 24.17
N GLU A 4 -3.20 -7.12 23.83
CA GLU A 4 -3.80 -6.04 23.03
C GLU A 4 -4.03 -6.52 21.59
N ILE A 5 -3.06 -7.19 20.98
CA ILE A 5 -3.21 -7.76 19.64
C ILE A 5 -4.31 -8.83 19.61
N VAL A 6 -4.38 -9.71 20.62
CA VAL A 6 -5.46 -10.72 20.74
C VAL A 6 -6.83 -10.03 20.82
N ALA A 7 -6.95 -8.96 21.59
CA ALA A 7 -8.21 -8.23 21.75
C ALA A 7 -8.62 -7.48 20.47
N GLU A 8 -7.63 -6.97 19.74
CA GLU A 8 -7.88 -6.13 18.56
C GLU A 8 -8.11 -6.95 17.26
N PHE A 9 -7.40 -8.06 17.10
CA PHE A 9 -7.36 -8.78 15.82
C PHE A 9 -8.02 -10.16 15.80
N LYS A 10 -8.79 -10.56 16.80
CA LYS A 10 -9.43 -11.88 16.86
C LYS A 10 -8.47 -13.05 16.59
N LEU A 11 -7.21 -12.93 17.02
CA LEU A 11 -6.16 -13.94 16.83
C LEU A 11 -5.98 -14.76 18.10
N GLY A 12 -5.89 -16.09 17.96
CA GLY A 12 -5.54 -16.96 19.07
C GLY A 12 -4.05 -16.84 19.48
N ALA A 13 -3.74 -17.11 20.74
CA ALA A 13 -2.39 -17.03 21.27
C ALA A 13 -1.38 -17.89 20.47
N ALA A 14 -1.78 -19.09 20.03
CA ALA A 14 -0.96 -19.95 19.19
C ALA A 14 -0.62 -19.33 17.83
N GLN A 15 -1.60 -18.66 17.20
CA GLN A 15 -1.40 -17.96 15.93
C GLN A 15 -0.41 -16.81 16.08
N ILE A 16 -0.51 -16.03 17.16
CA ILE A 16 0.42 -14.93 17.45
C ILE A 16 1.84 -15.46 17.66
N THR A 17 2.00 -16.55 18.40
CA THR A 17 3.29 -17.19 18.59
C THR A 17 3.92 -17.60 17.25
N THR A 18 3.12 -18.21 16.36
CA THR A 18 3.56 -18.60 15.02
C THR A 18 3.96 -17.37 14.19
N PHE A 19 3.19 -16.28 14.25
CA PHE A 19 3.54 -15.04 13.56
C PHE A 19 4.82 -14.41 14.10
N TYR A 20 5.01 -14.37 15.41
CA TYR A 20 6.22 -13.83 16.02
C TYR A 20 7.45 -14.64 15.63
N ALA A 21 7.40 -15.96 15.69
CA ALA A 21 8.49 -16.83 15.26
C ALA A 21 8.84 -16.60 13.78
N ARG A 22 7.83 -16.41 12.92
CA ARG A 22 8.05 -16.10 11.50
C ARG A 22 8.66 -14.73 11.29
N LEU A 23 8.19 -13.71 11.99
CA LEU A 23 8.69 -12.33 11.89
C LEU A 23 10.13 -12.24 12.44
N GLU A 24 10.46 -12.96 13.51
CA GLU A 24 11.80 -13.03 14.06
C GLU A 24 12.77 -13.71 13.09
N ARG A 25 12.38 -14.84 12.49
CA ARG A 25 13.17 -15.52 11.44
C ARG A 25 13.45 -14.60 10.25
N LEU A 26 12.51 -13.72 9.91
CA LEU A 26 12.64 -12.71 8.86
C LEU A 26 13.43 -11.47 9.34
N ARG A 27 13.91 -11.45 10.59
CA ARG A 27 14.61 -10.31 11.22
C ARG A 27 13.83 -8.99 11.20
N LEU A 28 12.50 -9.07 11.23
CA LEU A 28 11.62 -7.91 11.27
C LEU A 28 11.34 -7.45 12.70
N ILE A 29 11.46 -8.36 13.66
CA ILE A 29 11.31 -8.11 15.10
C ILE A 29 12.41 -8.80 15.90
N ASP A 30 12.66 -8.30 17.11
CA ASP A 30 13.31 -9.05 18.20
C ASP A 30 12.20 -9.53 19.14
N TRP A 31 12.01 -10.84 19.22
CA TRP A 31 11.04 -11.42 20.14
C TRP A 31 11.70 -11.71 21.49
N ARG A 32 11.16 -11.13 22.55
CA ARG A 32 11.72 -11.18 23.90
C ARG A 32 10.81 -11.95 24.87
N PRO A 33 11.36 -12.48 25.99
CA PRO A 33 10.58 -13.10 27.04
C PRO A 33 9.39 -12.23 27.47
N GLY A 34 8.27 -12.88 27.86
CA GLY A 34 7.02 -12.20 28.19
C GLY A 34 6.22 -11.72 26.98
N ASN A 35 6.44 -12.33 25.81
CA ASN A 35 5.74 -12.00 24.55
C ASN A 35 5.86 -10.51 24.17
N ARG A 36 7.01 -9.92 24.39
CA ARG A 36 7.35 -8.56 23.97
C ARG A 36 8.07 -8.64 22.62
N ALA A 37 7.62 -7.86 21.67
CA ALA A 37 8.28 -7.73 20.37
C ALA A 37 8.80 -6.30 20.19
N ARG A 38 10.05 -6.16 19.73
CA ARG A 38 10.63 -4.89 19.30
C ARG A 38 10.79 -4.91 17.78
N LEU A 39 10.25 -3.91 17.10
CA LEU A 39 10.47 -3.75 15.66
C LEU A 39 11.95 -3.47 15.38
N ARG A 40 12.52 -4.16 14.39
CA ARG A 40 13.85 -3.92 13.82
C ARG A 40 13.81 -3.12 12.52
N VAL A 41 12.61 -2.97 11.96
CA VAL A 41 12.39 -2.20 10.74
C VAL A 41 11.85 -0.81 11.08
N PRO A 42 12.08 0.20 10.24
CA PRO A 42 11.47 1.51 10.42
C PRO A 42 9.95 1.41 10.51
N LYS A 43 9.33 2.30 11.29
CA LYS A 43 7.86 2.37 11.39
C LYS A 43 7.22 2.74 10.05
N HIS A 44 7.94 3.49 9.21
CA HIS A 44 7.51 3.86 7.87
C HIS A 44 7.83 2.73 6.91
N TYR A 45 6.79 2.09 6.43
CA TYR A 45 6.90 1.01 5.48
C TYR A 45 6.51 1.47 4.08
N VAL A 46 7.50 1.61 3.22
CA VAL A 46 7.28 1.93 1.80
C VAL A 46 7.36 0.65 0.98
N TRP A 47 6.34 0.36 0.20
CA TRP A 47 6.36 -0.78 -0.70
C TRP A 47 7.34 -0.53 -1.84
N ARG A 48 8.41 -1.30 -1.86
CA ARG A 48 9.39 -1.22 -2.94
C ARG A 48 8.72 -1.47 -4.29
N ALA A 49 9.00 -0.60 -5.27
CA ALA A 49 8.60 -0.84 -6.65
C ALA A 49 9.15 -2.21 -7.10
N GLY A 50 8.30 -3.10 -7.60
CA GLY A 50 8.69 -4.47 -7.96
C GLY A 50 8.96 -5.43 -6.80
N GLY A 51 8.80 -5.01 -5.54
CA GLY A 51 8.95 -5.87 -4.37
C GLY A 51 7.88 -6.97 -4.27
N PRO A 52 8.15 -8.07 -3.51
CA PRO A 52 7.24 -9.21 -3.43
C PRO A 52 5.86 -8.85 -2.86
N LEU A 53 5.79 -7.98 -1.88
CA LEU A 53 4.51 -7.55 -1.30
C LEU A 53 3.68 -6.75 -2.29
N ARG A 54 4.30 -5.84 -3.06
CA ARG A 54 3.60 -5.10 -4.09
C ARG A 54 3.09 -6.00 -5.20
N LYS A 55 3.88 -7.01 -5.59
CA LYS A 55 3.44 -8.00 -6.59
C LYS A 55 2.28 -8.85 -6.10
N ALA A 56 2.33 -9.31 -4.83
CA ALA A 56 1.32 -10.20 -4.27
C ALA A 56 0.01 -9.49 -3.89
N TYR A 57 0.08 -8.26 -3.39
CA TYR A 57 -1.05 -7.59 -2.76
C TYR A 57 -1.40 -6.23 -3.35
N GLY A 58 -0.53 -5.61 -4.17
CA GLY A 58 -0.70 -4.23 -4.62
C GLY A 58 -2.02 -3.96 -5.31
N LEU A 59 -2.39 -4.78 -6.29
CA LEU A 59 -3.67 -4.62 -7.00
C LEU A 59 -4.87 -4.80 -6.06
N ARG A 60 -4.83 -5.81 -5.19
CA ARG A 60 -5.92 -6.09 -4.24
C ARG A 60 -6.14 -4.91 -3.28
N VAL A 61 -5.06 -4.38 -2.69
CA VAL A 61 -5.14 -3.26 -1.75
C VAL A 61 -5.64 -1.99 -2.44
N VAL A 62 -5.13 -1.67 -3.64
CA VAL A 62 -5.60 -0.52 -4.41
C VAL A 62 -7.06 -0.68 -4.81
N THR A 63 -7.49 -1.86 -5.26
CA THR A 63 -8.89 -2.12 -5.61
C THR A 63 -9.81 -1.99 -4.39
N GLU A 64 -9.39 -2.49 -3.23
CA GLU A 64 -10.13 -2.37 -1.97
C GLU A 64 -10.27 -0.90 -1.58
N PHE A 65 -9.19 -0.13 -1.62
CA PHE A 65 -9.17 1.30 -1.34
C PHE A 65 -10.12 2.08 -2.25
N MET A 66 -10.12 1.79 -3.55
CA MET A 66 -10.94 2.47 -4.56
C MET A 66 -12.42 2.07 -4.53
N ARG A 67 -12.82 1.08 -3.73
CA ARG A 67 -14.25 0.74 -3.54
C ARG A 67 -14.98 1.67 -2.57
N SER A 68 -14.26 2.52 -1.83
CA SER A 68 -14.87 3.55 -0.99
C SER A 68 -15.62 4.57 -1.84
N ARG A 69 -16.66 5.17 -1.27
CA ARG A 69 -17.37 6.32 -1.85
C ARG A 69 -16.65 7.63 -1.69
N PHE A 70 -15.67 7.71 -0.77
CA PHE A 70 -14.95 8.93 -0.41
C PHE A 70 -15.87 10.06 0.02
N ASP A 71 -16.89 9.76 0.83
CA ASP A 71 -17.92 10.68 1.28
C ASP A 71 -17.91 10.95 2.80
N ALA A 72 -16.95 10.36 3.53
CA ALA A 72 -16.80 10.60 4.96
C ALA A 72 -16.01 11.91 5.25
N PRO A 73 -16.13 12.49 6.47
CA PRO A 73 -15.53 13.79 6.81
C PRO A 73 -14.02 13.90 6.61
N HIS A 74 -13.29 12.79 6.64
CA HIS A 74 -11.84 12.74 6.45
C HIS A 74 -11.43 12.14 5.10
N ASP A 75 -12.41 11.84 4.23
CA ASP A 75 -12.14 11.31 2.91
C ASP A 75 -11.85 12.45 1.93
N ALA A 76 -10.95 12.20 1.01
CA ALA A 76 -10.70 13.05 -0.14
C ALA A 76 -10.37 12.19 -1.35
N PHE A 77 -11.00 12.47 -2.47
CA PHE A 77 -10.69 11.81 -3.73
C PHE A 77 -10.47 12.86 -4.82
N HIS A 78 -9.32 12.80 -5.46
CA HIS A 78 -9.00 13.66 -6.57
C HIS A 78 -8.35 12.83 -7.67
N PHE A 79 -8.97 12.83 -8.83
CA PHE A 79 -8.48 12.13 -10.01
C PHE A 79 -8.60 13.01 -11.22
N GLU A 80 -7.49 13.28 -11.88
CA GLU A 80 -7.44 14.06 -13.12
C GLU A 80 -6.57 13.36 -14.17
N ALA A 81 -6.94 13.52 -15.42
CA ALA A 81 -6.14 13.16 -16.57
C ALA A 81 -5.93 14.43 -17.41
N GLN A 82 -4.72 14.98 -17.38
CA GLN A 82 -4.37 16.25 -18.00
C GLN A 82 -3.16 16.08 -18.92
N GLU A 83 -3.13 16.87 -19.99
CA GLU A 83 -1.96 16.96 -20.86
C GLU A 83 -0.98 17.99 -20.29
N LEU A 84 0.22 17.56 -19.99
CA LEU A 84 1.28 18.38 -19.40
C LEU A 84 2.56 18.26 -20.22
N SER A 85 3.37 19.31 -20.21
CA SER A 85 4.74 19.20 -20.72
C SER A 85 5.58 18.22 -19.88
N SER A 86 6.68 17.71 -20.43
CA SER A 86 7.62 16.84 -19.71
C SER A 86 8.18 17.50 -18.45
N GLU A 87 8.46 18.80 -18.52
CA GLU A 87 8.95 19.62 -17.40
C GLU A 87 7.89 19.71 -16.29
N SER A 88 6.63 20.00 -16.67
CA SER A 88 5.52 20.05 -15.72
C SER A 88 5.25 18.69 -15.07
N ALA A 89 5.36 17.59 -15.81
CA ALA A 89 5.22 16.24 -15.26
C ALA A 89 6.28 15.94 -14.19
N VAL A 90 7.53 16.39 -14.38
CA VAL A 90 8.59 16.29 -13.37
C VAL A 90 8.24 17.10 -12.11
N VAL A 91 7.67 18.30 -12.27
CA VAL A 91 7.21 19.12 -11.13
C VAL A 91 6.12 18.41 -10.34
N VAL A 92 5.11 17.84 -11.01
CA VAL A 92 4.04 17.06 -10.35
C VAL A 92 4.64 15.90 -9.56
N LYS A 93 5.54 15.10 -10.17
CA LYS A 93 6.20 14.00 -9.48
C LYS A 93 6.91 14.46 -8.20
N ARG A 94 7.70 15.53 -8.26
CA ARG A 94 8.43 16.08 -7.09
C ARG A 94 7.47 16.56 -6.00
N ARG A 95 6.34 17.16 -6.36
CA ARG A 95 5.32 17.59 -5.39
C ARG A 95 4.68 16.40 -4.68
N LEU A 96 4.37 15.32 -5.40
CA LEU A 96 3.86 14.08 -4.78
C LEU A 96 4.88 13.44 -3.83
N GLU A 97 6.16 13.42 -4.21
CA GLU A 97 7.24 12.92 -3.35
C GLU A 97 7.40 13.77 -2.08
N ARG A 98 7.29 15.10 -2.20
CA ARG A 98 7.31 16.03 -1.05
C ARG A 98 6.11 15.79 -0.15
N PHE A 99 4.90 15.69 -0.70
CA PHE A 99 3.70 15.44 0.09
C PHE A 99 3.78 14.09 0.82
N ALA A 100 4.32 13.05 0.21
CA ALA A 100 4.58 11.78 0.89
C ALA A 100 5.55 11.93 2.08
N ALA A 101 6.57 12.79 1.98
CA ALA A 101 7.47 13.09 3.10
C ALA A 101 6.74 13.86 4.22
N GLU A 102 5.92 14.84 3.88
CA GLU A 102 5.11 15.60 4.85
C GLU A 102 4.17 14.68 5.65
N ILE A 103 3.54 13.69 4.99
CA ILE A 103 2.74 12.66 5.70
C ILE A 103 3.60 11.89 6.70
N ASN A 104 4.83 11.51 6.34
CA ASN A 104 5.72 10.80 7.24
C ASN A 104 6.11 11.68 8.46
N GLU A 105 6.31 12.98 8.27
CA GLU A 105 6.57 13.93 9.36
C GLU A 105 5.37 14.00 10.31
N LEU A 106 4.15 14.07 9.80
CA LEU A 106 2.92 14.04 10.62
C LEU A 106 2.83 12.75 11.45
N VAL A 107 3.19 11.59 10.87
CA VAL A 107 3.21 10.31 11.61
C VAL A 107 4.21 10.33 12.77
N GLU A 108 5.38 10.98 12.59
CA GLU A 108 6.35 11.13 13.68
C GLU A 108 5.85 12.10 14.78
N ILE A 109 5.25 13.22 14.39
CA ILE A 109 4.63 14.17 15.34
C ILE A 109 3.56 13.46 16.17
N ASP A 110 2.69 12.69 15.51
CA ASP A 110 1.58 11.98 16.14
C ASP A 110 2.02 10.69 16.88
N ALA A 111 3.29 10.32 16.83
CA ALA A 111 3.79 9.14 17.55
C ALA A 111 3.57 9.23 19.08
N SER A 112 3.52 10.44 19.64
CA SER A 112 3.24 10.72 21.05
C SER A 112 1.75 10.68 21.41
N VAL A 113 0.84 10.77 20.41
CA VAL A 113 -0.61 10.73 20.62
C VAL A 113 -1.04 9.30 20.98
N PRO A 114 -1.87 9.09 22.01
CA PRO A 114 -2.38 7.77 22.36
C PRO A 114 -3.06 7.08 21.19
N ALA A 115 -2.82 5.78 20.99
CA ALA A 115 -3.36 5.00 19.85
C ALA A 115 -4.90 5.12 19.69
N LYS A 116 -5.63 5.19 20.80
CA LYS A 116 -7.10 5.35 20.78
C LYS A 116 -7.58 6.70 20.24
N LYS A 117 -6.69 7.69 20.14
CA LYS A 117 -7.01 9.02 19.58
C LYS A 117 -6.48 9.18 18.15
N ARG A 118 -5.85 8.15 17.59
CA ARG A 118 -5.34 8.17 16.22
C ARG A 118 -6.30 7.44 15.29
N VAL A 119 -6.45 7.94 14.09
CA VAL A 119 -7.17 7.26 13.00
C VAL A 119 -6.18 6.58 12.06
N THR A 120 -6.57 5.45 11.49
CA THR A 120 -5.80 4.82 10.42
C THR A 120 -6.22 5.45 9.11
N LEU A 121 -5.33 6.22 8.50
CA LEU A 121 -5.55 6.88 7.22
C LEU A 121 -4.81 6.13 6.11
N GLY A 122 -5.52 5.71 5.07
CA GLY A 122 -4.93 5.23 3.83
C GLY A 122 -4.73 6.40 2.87
N VAL A 123 -3.54 6.51 2.27
CA VAL A 123 -3.25 7.53 1.25
C VAL A 123 -2.65 6.85 0.03
N LEU A 124 -3.23 7.09 -1.14
CA LEU A 124 -2.73 6.61 -2.42
C LEU A 124 -2.24 7.80 -3.25
N LEU A 125 -0.94 7.88 -3.46
CA LEU A 125 -0.31 8.89 -4.30
C LEU A 125 0.29 8.21 -5.52
N ALA A 126 -0.16 8.58 -6.72
CA ALA A 126 0.34 8.01 -7.96
C ALA A 126 0.27 9.03 -9.10
N CYS A 127 1.32 9.08 -9.90
CA CYS A 127 1.30 9.75 -11.19
C CYS A 127 2.10 8.94 -12.20
N ARG A 128 1.66 8.91 -13.43
CA ARG A 128 2.39 8.32 -14.56
C ARG A 128 1.92 8.91 -15.87
N PRO A 129 2.72 8.90 -16.92
CA PRO A 129 2.20 9.05 -18.28
C PRO A 129 1.15 7.97 -18.53
N TRP A 130 -0.05 8.38 -18.91
CA TRP A 130 -1.16 7.46 -19.10
C TRP A 130 -2.11 7.93 -20.18
N ASN A 131 -2.34 7.08 -21.15
CA ASN A 131 -3.41 7.23 -22.12
C ASN A 131 -4.54 6.28 -21.74
N ILE A 132 -5.74 6.80 -21.57
CA ILE A 132 -6.92 5.98 -21.31
C ILE A 132 -7.11 5.04 -22.50
N SER A 133 -7.11 3.73 -22.27
CA SER A 133 -7.11 2.72 -23.32
C SER A 133 -8.26 2.87 -24.33
N ILE A 134 -9.46 3.25 -23.84
CA ILE A 134 -10.64 3.50 -24.69
C ILE A 134 -10.38 4.67 -25.66
N VAL A 135 -9.74 5.74 -25.20
CA VAL A 135 -9.41 6.91 -26.01
C VAL A 135 -8.25 6.59 -26.96
N HIS A 136 -7.26 5.83 -26.48
CA HIS A 136 -6.11 5.43 -27.28
C HIS A 136 -6.55 4.58 -28.49
N ALA A 137 -7.50 3.66 -28.31
CA ALA A 137 -8.02 2.83 -29.39
C ALA A 137 -8.77 3.61 -30.50
N LEU A 138 -9.18 4.85 -30.22
CA LEU A 138 -9.86 5.74 -31.16
C LEU A 138 -8.91 6.71 -31.89
N ARG A 139 -7.62 6.76 -31.53
CA ARG A 139 -6.63 7.61 -32.20
C ARG A 139 -6.16 6.97 -33.51
N ALA A 140 -6.08 7.75 -34.56
CA ALA A 140 -5.65 7.30 -35.89
C ALA A 140 -4.21 6.72 -35.89
N ASP A 141 -3.36 7.14 -34.96
CA ASP A 141 -1.93 6.80 -34.86
C ASP A 141 -1.66 5.66 -33.85
N ALA A 142 -2.67 4.90 -33.46
CA ALA A 142 -2.55 3.84 -32.42
C ALA A 142 -1.53 2.73 -32.77
N ASP A 143 -1.20 2.59 -34.05
CA ASP A 143 -0.27 1.52 -34.53
C ASP A 143 1.22 1.82 -34.32
N THR A 144 1.62 3.05 -33.97
CA THR A 144 3.03 3.44 -33.86
C THR A 144 3.54 3.65 -32.43
N ALA A 145 2.69 3.70 -31.42
CA ALA A 145 3.10 3.87 -30.03
C ALA A 145 3.31 2.51 -29.34
N LYS A 146 4.55 2.09 -29.16
CA LYS A 146 4.92 0.99 -28.26
C LYS A 146 4.19 1.14 -26.92
N THR A 147 3.22 0.27 -26.68
CA THR A 147 2.52 0.14 -25.39
C THR A 147 3.54 -0.02 -24.26
N PRO A 148 3.61 0.90 -23.27
CA PRO A 148 4.44 0.63 -22.10
C PRO A 148 3.84 -0.56 -21.37
N SER A 149 4.64 -1.60 -21.20
CA SER A 149 4.48 -2.83 -20.42
C SER A 149 3.17 -2.93 -19.63
N THR A 150 2.24 -3.69 -20.19
CA THR A 150 1.07 -4.20 -19.46
C THR A 150 1.55 -4.99 -18.25
N TYR A 151 1.06 -4.61 -17.10
CA TYR A 151 1.14 -5.41 -15.88
C TYR A 151 0.53 -6.78 -16.19
N SER A 152 1.34 -7.81 -16.40
CA SER A 152 0.83 -9.16 -16.58
C SER A 152 0.14 -9.56 -15.29
N ALA A 153 -1.18 -9.68 -15.36
CA ALA A 153 -1.98 -10.24 -14.29
C ALA A 153 -1.50 -11.69 -14.09
N GLY A 154 -0.70 -11.90 -13.03
CA GLY A 154 -0.35 -13.24 -12.60
C GLY A 154 -1.63 -13.99 -12.30
N THR A 155 -1.81 -15.11 -12.98
CA THR A 155 -2.88 -16.08 -12.79
C THR A 155 -3.09 -16.34 -11.30
N ASP A 156 -4.29 -16.07 -10.80
CA ASP A 156 -4.73 -16.34 -9.45
C ASP A 156 -4.58 -17.84 -9.14
N PRO A 157 -3.73 -18.30 -8.22
CA PRO A 157 -3.69 -19.68 -7.81
C PRO A 157 -4.90 -19.96 -6.92
N ARG A 158 -5.97 -20.51 -7.50
CA ARG A 158 -7.11 -21.02 -6.73
C ARG A 158 -6.62 -22.00 -5.67
N PRO A 159 -7.13 -21.96 -4.44
CA PRO A 159 -6.79 -22.96 -3.44
C PRO A 159 -7.32 -24.32 -3.88
N ARG A 160 -6.41 -25.29 -4.04
CA ARG A 160 -6.78 -26.70 -4.22
C ARG A 160 -7.53 -27.15 -2.98
N THR A 161 -8.82 -27.38 -3.11
CA THR A 161 -9.61 -28.11 -2.12
C THR A 161 -9.06 -29.53 -2.05
N ALA A 162 -8.47 -29.88 -0.91
CA ALA A 162 -8.16 -31.26 -0.57
C ALA A 162 -9.51 -32.01 -0.43
N ARG A 163 -9.73 -33.01 -1.26
CA ARG A 163 -10.73 -34.05 -1.03
C ARG A 163 -10.07 -35.17 -0.23
N ALA A 164 -10.80 -35.54 0.84
CA ALA A 164 -10.82 -36.79 1.61
C ALA A 164 -9.52 -37.57 1.79
#